data_b7e9aefa6be11fe209954ecdac0c8a5d
#
_entry.id   b7e9aefa6be11fe209954ecdac0c8a5d
#
_cell.length_a   1.000
_cell.length_b   1.000
_cell.length_c   1.000
_cell.angle_alpha   90.00
_cell.angle_beta   90.00
_cell.angle_gamma   90.00
#
_symmetry.space_group_name_H-M   'P 1'
#
loop_
_entity.id
_entity.type
_entity.pdbx_description
1 polymer ?
#
loop_
_entity_poly.entity_id
_entity_poly.type
_entity_poly.pdbx_seq_one_letter_code
_entity_poly.pdbx_strand_id
1 'polypeptide(L)'
;IRELIKEGGEWQRFVPYDFEGCKPSFTRQAGREMLFKLCTASREDFLALPDCDEHLANRFMSVVSSCPETMDIFEQRIKSKNITMARVRRMILHLVLGIRKDDIRQVPYGRILAFNRTGTRILAQAENRTLEYDTSLKKLEDISDYAKRVAFLEKNAVRLRETAAYGRCVSNEYTRKITIT
;
A
#
# COMPACT_ATOMS: atom_id res chain seq x y z
N ILE A 1 -18.50 -5.98 -8.82
CA ILE A 1 -18.37 -4.73 -8.03
C ILE A 1 -17.28 -3.83 -8.62
N ARG A 2 -16.03 -4.30 -8.77
CA ARG A 2 -14.91 -3.46 -9.24
C ARG A 2 -15.16 -2.82 -10.61
N GLU A 3 -15.72 -3.54 -11.55
CA GLU A 3 -16.08 -2.99 -12.88
C GLU A 3 -17.23 -1.99 -12.76
N LEU A 4 -18.28 -2.29 -11.96
CA LEU A 4 -19.35 -1.34 -11.68
C LEU A 4 -18.85 -0.01 -11.11
N ILE A 5 -17.86 -0.07 -10.20
CA ILE A 5 -17.24 1.16 -9.65
C ILE A 5 -16.54 1.97 -10.75
N LYS A 6 -15.82 1.31 -11.65
CA LYS A 6 -15.12 1.99 -12.76
C LYS A 6 -16.07 2.61 -13.76
N GLU A 7 -17.21 1.98 -14.00
CA GLU A 7 -18.25 2.40 -14.93
C GLU A 7 -19.23 3.41 -14.31
N GLY A 8 -19.06 3.73 -13.02
CA GLY A 8 -19.96 4.64 -12.29
C GLY A 8 -21.33 4.04 -11.98
N GLY A 9 -21.46 2.71 -11.99
CA GLY A 9 -22.71 2.00 -11.72
C GLY A 9 -23.01 1.89 -10.21
N GLU A 10 -24.22 1.45 -9.90
CA GLU A 10 -24.71 1.27 -8.52
C GLU A 10 -24.08 0.04 -7.84
N TRP A 11 -22.88 0.19 -7.33
CA TRP A 11 -22.12 -0.87 -6.65
C TRP A 11 -22.44 -0.99 -5.16
N GLN A 12 -22.98 0.07 -4.53
CA GLN A 12 -23.25 0.15 -3.09
C GLN A 12 -24.18 -0.96 -2.61
N ARG A 13 -25.18 -1.34 -3.41
CA ARG A 13 -26.12 -2.44 -3.10
C ARG A 13 -25.47 -3.83 -2.95
N PHE A 14 -24.23 -3.99 -3.38
CA PHE A 14 -23.49 -5.26 -3.30
C PHE A 14 -22.53 -5.34 -2.11
N VAL A 15 -22.50 -4.32 -1.26
CA VAL A 15 -21.62 -4.25 -0.09
C VAL A 15 -22.46 -4.04 1.17
N PRO A 16 -22.12 -4.72 2.29
CA PRO A 16 -22.94 -4.72 3.50
C PRO A 16 -22.82 -3.46 4.35
N TYR A 17 -22.06 -2.45 3.90
CA TYR A 17 -21.76 -1.25 4.67
C TYR A 17 -22.19 -0.01 3.91
N ASP A 18 -22.54 1.03 4.67
CA ASP A 18 -22.71 2.37 4.13
C ASP A 18 -21.33 2.96 3.81
N PHE A 19 -21.15 3.35 2.55
CA PHE A 19 -19.93 3.97 2.04
C PHE A 19 -20.14 5.46 1.73
N GLU A 20 -21.12 6.12 2.36
CA GLU A 20 -21.30 7.56 2.20
C GLU A 20 -20.00 8.30 2.53
N GLY A 21 -19.57 9.15 1.64
CA GLY A 21 -18.31 9.88 1.75
C GLY A 21 -17.04 9.10 1.39
N CYS A 22 -17.11 7.79 1.15
CA CYS A 22 -15.97 7.01 0.69
C CYS A 22 -15.75 7.17 -0.82
N LYS A 23 -14.62 7.74 -1.22
CA LYS A 23 -14.21 7.79 -2.62
C LYS A 23 -13.43 6.53 -2.98
N PRO A 24 -13.95 5.67 -3.88
CA PRO A 24 -13.18 4.54 -4.40
C PRO A 24 -11.89 5.03 -5.08
N SER A 25 -10.79 4.32 -4.87
CA SER A 25 -9.52 4.64 -5.49
C SER A 25 -8.90 3.44 -6.19
N PHE A 26 -8.27 3.71 -7.32
CA PHE A 26 -7.52 2.72 -8.10
C PHE A 26 -6.09 3.22 -8.26
N THR A 27 -5.13 2.31 -8.13
CA THR A 27 -3.69 2.63 -8.28
C THR A 27 -3.36 3.34 -9.59
N ARG A 28 -4.11 3.10 -10.66
CA ARG A 28 -3.95 3.80 -11.94
C ARG A 28 -4.18 5.31 -11.87
N GLN A 29 -4.93 5.79 -10.90
CA GLN A 29 -5.16 7.23 -10.72
C GLN A 29 -3.88 7.97 -10.25
N ALA A 30 -2.94 7.26 -9.61
CA ALA A 30 -1.60 7.75 -9.26
C ALA A 30 -0.53 7.28 -10.28
N GLY A 31 -0.92 6.99 -11.51
CA GLY A 31 -0.04 6.39 -12.51
C GLY A 31 1.15 7.26 -12.89
N ARG A 32 0.99 8.58 -12.94
CA ARG A 32 2.08 9.53 -13.27
C ARG A 32 3.13 9.58 -12.17
N GLU A 33 2.72 9.66 -10.92
CA GLU A 33 3.58 9.68 -9.74
C GLU A 33 4.33 8.36 -9.60
N MET A 34 3.64 7.24 -9.85
CA MET A 34 4.24 5.91 -9.85
C MET A 34 5.27 5.78 -10.98
N LEU A 35 4.95 6.23 -12.18
CA LEU A 35 5.85 6.20 -13.33
C LEU A 35 7.09 7.06 -13.08
N PHE A 36 6.92 8.28 -12.55
CA PHE A 36 8.03 9.13 -12.15
C PHE A 36 8.96 8.42 -11.16
N LYS A 37 8.41 7.78 -10.13
CA LYS A 37 9.19 7.02 -9.14
C LYS A 37 9.96 5.86 -9.78
N LEU A 38 9.34 5.16 -10.74
CA LEU A 38 10.00 4.08 -11.50
C LEU A 38 11.12 4.60 -12.38
N CYS A 39 10.90 5.70 -13.10
CA CYS A 39 11.90 6.29 -14.01
C CYS A 39 13.10 6.90 -13.27
N THR A 40 12.94 7.23 -12.00
CA THR A 40 14.03 7.79 -11.16
C THR A 40 14.71 6.74 -10.28
N ALA A 41 14.25 5.47 -10.32
CA ALA A 41 14.84 4.38 -9.53
C ALA A 41 16.12 3.86 -10.16
N SER A 42 17.08 3.52 -9.30
CA SER A 42 18.32 2.86 -9.69
C SER A 42 18.15 1.35 -9.84
N ARG A 43 19.14 0.68 -10.43
CA ARG A 43 19.18 -0.79 -10.50
C ARG A 43 19.17 -1.42 -9.09
N GLU A 44 19.87 -0.80 -8.16
CA GLU A 44 19.99 -1.21 -6.76
C GLU A 44 18.64 -1.13 -6.04
N ASP A 45 17.83 -0.12 -6.35
CA ASP A 45 16.46 -0.01 -5.83
C ASP A 45 15.59 -1.20 -6.27
N PHE A 46 15.70 -1.62 -7.53
CA PHE A 46 14.99 -2.81 -8.01
C PHE A 46 15.53 -4.09 -7.36
N LEU A 47 16.84 -4.25 -7.21
CA LEU A 47 17.44 -5.41 -6.56
C LEU A 47 17.09 -5.53 -5.07
N ALA A 48 16.78 -4.41 -4.41
CA ALA A 48 16.33 -4.39 -3.02
C ALA A 48 14.89 -4.88 -2.84
N LEU A 49 14.10 -4.98 -3.92
CA LEU A 49 12.70 -5.40 -3.85
C LEU A 49 12.56 -6.89 -3.52
N PRO A 50 11.54 -7.29 -2.76
CA PRO A 50 11.15 -8.69 -2.64
C PRO A 50 10.89 -9.32 -4.01
N ASP A 51 11.28 -10.58 -4.16
CA ASP A 51 11.09 -11.36 -5.41
C ASP A 51 11.75 -10.76 -6.67
N CYS A 52 12.69 -9.83 -6.56
CA CYS A 52 13.46 -9.29 -7.66
C CYS A 52 14.84 -9.92 -7.72
N ASP A 53 15.15 -10.54 -8.85
CA ASP A 53 16.47 -11.04 -9.24
C ASP A 53 17.15 -10.07 -10.22
N GLU A 54 18.40 -10.35 -10.55
CA GLU A 54 19.19 -9.51 -11.47
C GLU A 54 18.57 -9.42 -12.88
N HIS A 55 18.03 -10.55 -13.38
CA HIS A 55 17.40 -10.58 -14.70
C HIS A 55 16.21 -9.65 -14.76
N LEU A 56 15.37 -9.66 -13.72
CA LEU A 56 14.19 -8.83 -13.62
C LEU A 56 14.54 -7.36 -13.39
N ALA A 57 15.54 -7.07 -12.55
CA ALA A 57 16.05 -5.72 -12.35
C ALA A 57 16.57 -5.13 -13.67
N ASN A 58 17.37 -5.87 -14.44
CA ASN A 58 17.86 -5.43 -15.75
C ASN A 58 16.72 -5.20 -16.75
N ARG A 59 15.67 -6.02 -16.70
CA ARG A 59 14.47 -5.82 -17.52
C ARG A 59 13.73 -4.55 -17.15
N PHE A 60 13.57 -4.25 -15.85
CA PHE A 60 13.00 -2.98 -15.39
C PHE A 60 13.83 -1.80 -15.90
N MET A 61 15.15 -1.83 -15.76
CA MET A 61 16.03 -0.78 -16.24
C MET A 61 15.94 -0.57 -17.75
N SER A 62 15.88 -1.65 -18.52
CA SER A 62 15.68 -1.58 -19.99
C SER A 62 14.38 -0.88 -20.37
N VAL A 63 13.28 -1.17 -19.64
CA VAL A 63 11.98 -0.51 -19.91
C VAL A 63 12.02 0.95 -19.46
N VAL A 64 12.63 1.25 -18.31
CA VAL A 64 12.85 2.65 -17.86
C VAL A 64 13.59 3.45 -18.92
N SER A 65 14.70 2.91 -19.45
CA SER A 65 15.50 3.56 -20.50
C SER A 65 14.74 3.78 -21.81
N SER A 66 13.65 3.04 -22.06
CA SER A 66 12.79 3.23 -23.23
C SER A 66 11.75 4.34 -23.06
N CYS A 67 11.78 5.09 -21.96
CA CYS A 67 10.89 6.22 -21.63
C CYS A 67 9.41 5.91 -21.89
N PRO A 68 8.79 4.98 -21.16
CA PRO A 68 7.39 4.61 -21.39
C PRO A 68 6.46 5.77 -21.02
N GLU A 69 5.47 6.05 -21.87
CA GLU A 69 4.56 7.18 -21.72
C GLU A 69 3.51 6.97 -20.62
N THR A 70 3.14 5.73 -20.36
CA THR A 70 2.08 5.37 -19.38
C THR A 70 2.44 4.14 -18.57
N MET A 71 1.79 4.00 -17.41
CA MET A 71 1.93 2.81 -16.56
C MET A 71 1.49 1.53 -17.27
N ASP A 72 0.46 1.59 -18.11
CA ASP A 72 -0.01 0.42 -18.85
C ASP A 72 1.04 -0.06 -19.87
N ILE A 73 1.69 0.86 -20.58
CA ILE A 73 2.79 0.54 -21.49
C ILE A 73 3.97 -0.03 -20.71
N PHE A 74 4.32 0.58 -19.58
CA PHE A 74 5.37 0.09 -18.70
C PHE A 74 5.11 -1.35 -18.25
N GLU A 75 3.92 -1.62 -17.68
CA GLU A 75 3.51 -2.94 -17.21
C GLU A 75 3.58 -4.00 -18.33
N GLN A 76 3.09 -3.65 -19.53
CA GLN A 76 3.08 -4.57 -20.67
C GLN A 76 4.48 -4.91 -21.16
N ARG A 77 5.40 -3.96 -21.18
CA ARG A 77 6.80 -4.20 -21.58
C ARG A 77 7.57 -5.07 -20.59
N ILE A 78 7.25 -4.98 -19.29
CA ILE A 78 7.85 -5.86 -18.27
C ILE A 78 7.28 -7.26 -18.34
N LYS A 79 5.96 -7.41 -18.57
CA LYS A 79 5.28 -8.71 -18.64
C LYS A 79 5.95 -9.63 -19.66
N SER A 80 6.05 -10.92 -19.33
CA SER A 80 6.50 -11.97 -20.23
C SER A 80 5.80 -13.29 -19.90
N LYS A 81 6.11 -14.36 -20.64
CA LYS A 81 5.57 -15.70 -20.37
C LYS A 81 5.82 -16.14 -18.91
N ASN A 82 6.99 -15.81 -18.36
CA ASN A 82 7.43 -16.22 -17.02
C ASN A 82 7.17 -15.14 -15.94
N ILE A 83 6.73 -13.95 -16.32
CA ILE A 83 6.48 -12.83 -15.41
C ILE A 83 5.02 -12.42 -15.53
N THR A 84 4.22 -12.80 -14.53
CA THR A 84 2.79 -12.48 -14.51
C THR A 84 2.54 -11.00 -14.25
N MET A 85 1.44 -10.47 -14.76
CA MET A 85 1.02 -9.08 -14.50
C MET A 85 0.87 -8.78 -12.99
N ALA A 86 0.38 -9.75 -12.22
CA ALA A 86 0.25 -9.59 -10.76
C ALA A 86 1.61 -9.42 -10.09
N ARG A 87 2.65 -10.15 -10.53
CA ARG A 87 4.03 -9.99 -10.02
C ARG A 87 4.58 -8.61 -10.38
N VAL A 88 4.40 -8.18 -11.64
CA VAL A 88 4.83 -6.83 -12.08
C VAL A 88 4.22 -5.75 -11.21
N ARG A 89 2.90 -5.76 -11.03
CA ARG A 89 2.17 -4.77 -10.23
C ARG A 89 2.57 -4.77 -8.77
N ARG A 90 2.80 -5.94 -8.19
CA ARG A 90 3.28 -6.05 -6.80
C ARG A 90 4.66 -5.42 -6.65
N MET A 91 5.59 -5.68 -7.57
CA MET A 91 6.93 -5.10 -7.53
C MET A 91 6.91 -3.58 -7.71
N ILE A 92 6.08 -3.07 -8.61
CA ILE A 92 5.87 -1.63 -8.78
C ILE A 92 5.39 -1.01 -7.46
N LEU A 93 4.39 -1.62 -6.81
CA LEU A 93 3.91 -1.14 -5.52
C LEU A 93 4.97 -1.22 -4.42
N HIS A 94 5.78 -2.28 -4.37
CA HIS A 94 6.90 -2.39 -3.44
C HIS A 94 7.88 -1.23 -3.61
N LEU A 95 8.27 -0.92 -4.85
CA LEU A 95 9.16 0.22 -5.12
C LEU A 95 8.54 1.55 -4.71
N VAL A 96 7.30 1.80 -5.11
CA VAL A 96 6.60 3.06 -4.82
C VAL A 96 6.42 3.27 -3.32
N LEU A 97 6.07 2.23 -2.59
CA LEU A 97 5.90 2.27 -1.13
C LEU A 97 7.23 2.25 -0.38
N GLY A 98 8.31 1.81 -1.04
CA GLY A 98 9.63 1.65 -0.44
C GLY A 98 9.80 0.35 0.34
N ILE A 99 9.04 -0.70 0.01
CA ILE A 99 9.15 -2.02 0.63
C ILE A 99 10.39 -2.74 0.10
N ARG A 100 11.23 -3.26 1.00
CA ARG A 100 12.48 -3.96 0.71
C ARG A 100 12.43 -5.41 1.20
N LYS A 101 13.37 -6.23 0.76
CA LYS A 101 13.52 -7.65 1.19
C LYS A 101 13.56 -7.77 2.72
N ASP A 102 14.24 -6.85 3.39
CA ASP A 102 14.41 -6.86 4.84
C ASP A 102 13.13 -6.47 5.62
N ASP A 103 12.12 -5.93 4.95
CA ASP A 103 10.84 -5.59 5.55
C ASP A 103 9.89 -6.81 5.67
N ILE A 104 10.24 -7.96 5.06
CA ILE A 104 9.45 -9.19 5.14
C ILE A 104 9.85 -9.96 6.42
N ARG A 105 9.28 -9.56 7.53
CA ARG A 105 9.51 -10.13 8.87
C ARG A 105 8.19 -10.39 9.57
N GLN A 106 8.27 -10.87 10.81
CA GLN A 106 7.10 -10.99 11.68
C GLN A 106 6.48 -9.60 11.93
N VAL A 107 5.14 -9.55 12.00
CA VAL A 107 4.40 -8.31 12.28
C VAL A 107 4.82 -7.73 13.63
N PRO A 108 5.27 -6.46 13.73
CA PRO A 108 5.78 -5.90 14.97
C PRO A 108 4.69 -5.42 15.94
N TYR A 109 3.49 -5.13 15.43
CA TYR A 109 2.36 -4.62 16.23
C TYR A 109 1.02 -4.84 15.53
N GLY A 110 -0.07 -4.71 16.28
CA GLY A 110 -1.44 -4.64 15.76
C GLY A 110 -1.99 -3.22 15.87
N ARG A 111 -2.35 -2.59 14.74
CA ARG A 111 -3.00 -1.28 14.76
C ARG A 111 -4.53 -1.42 14.75
N ILE A 112 -5.20 -0.87 15.75
CA ILE A 112 -6.65 -0.86 15.85
C ILE A 112 -7.17 0.39 15.14
N LEU A 113 -7.94 0.20 14.07
CA LEU A 113 -8.50 1.29 13.25
C LEU A 113 -9.92 1.66 13.64
N ALA A 114 -10.71 0.66 14.11
CA ALA A 114 -12.08 0.84 14.57
C ALA A 114 -12.48 -0.32 15.50
N PHE A 115 -13.43 -0.08 16.39
CA PHE A 115 -14.09 -1.11 17.19
C PHE A 115 -15.49 -0.66 17.63
N ASN A 116 -16.31 -1.63 17.96
CA ASN A 116 -17.63 -1.44 18.57
C ASN A 116 -17.60 -1.75 20.07
N ARG A 117 -18.73 -1.64 20.76
CA ARG A 117 -18.85 -1.93 22.21
C ARG A 117 -18.40 -3.34 22.58
N THR A 118 -18.62 -4.34 21.71
CA THR A 118 -18.13 -5.71 21.95
C THR A 118 -16.63 -5.79 21.84
N GLY A 119 -16.03 -5.14 20.82
CA GLY A 119 -14.59 -5.03 20.67
C GLY A 119 -13.91 -4.38 21.86
N THR A 120 -14.50 -3.34 22.45
CA THR A 120 -14.01 -2.71 23.70
C THR A 120 -13.88 -3.72 24.84
N ARG A 121 -14.92 -4.57 25.04
CA ARG A 121 -14.90 -5.61 26.08
C ARG A 121 -13.84 -6.67 25.82
N ILE A 122 -13.69 -7.11 24.56
CA ILE A 122 -12.68 -8.09 24.18
C ILE A 122 -11.27 -7.53 24.46
N LEU A 123 -11.01 -6.29 24.07
CA LEU A 123 -9.72 -5.63 24.28
C LEU A 123 -9.40 -5.47 25.78
N ALA A 124 -10.41 -5.16 26.60
CA ALA A 124 -10.25 -5.03 28.04
C ALA A 124 -9.95 -6.36 28.75
N GLN A 125 -10.40 -7.49 28.20
CA GLN A 125 -10.20 -8.84 28.74
C GLN A 125 -8.97 -9.56 28.18
N ALA A 126 -8.28 -8.97 27.19
CA ALA A 126 -7.10 -9.58 26.59
C ALA A 126 -5.88 -9.47 27.53
N GLU A 127 -5.66 -10.50 28.36
CA GLU A 127 -4.59 -10.53 29.38
C GLU A 127 -3.25 -11.01 28.81
N ASN A 128 -3.24 -12.06 27.98
CA ASN A 128 -2.02 -12.66 27.42
C ASN A 128 -1.76 -12.14 26.01
N ARG A 129 -1.01 -11.05 25.92
CA ARG A 129 -0.70 -10.40 24.63
C ARG A 129 0.62 -10.92 24.08
N THR A 130 0.56 -11.58 22.95
CA THR A 130 1.76 -11.98 22.17
C THR A 130 2.22 -10.88 21.22
N LEU A 131 1.38 -9.86 21.00
CA LEU A 131 1.62 -8.75 20.09
C LEU A 131 1.17 -7.44 20.75
N GLU A 132 2.01 -6.43 20.72
CA GLU A 132 1.63 -5.08 21.14
C GLU A 132 0.59 -4.49 20.19
N TYR A 133 -0.44 -3.84 20.73
CA TYR A 133 -1.46 -3.17 19.95
C TYR A 133 -1.91 -1.84 20.56
N ASP A 134 -2.18 -0.87 19.71
CA ASP A 134 -2.72 0.45 20.10
C ASP A 134 -3.53 1.02 18.92
N THR A 135 -4.28 2.05 19.20
CA THR A 135 -4.97 2.86 18.20
C THR A 135 -4.04 3.93 17.59
N SER A 136 -3.05 4.36 18.35
CA SER A 136 -2.10 5.42 18.00
C SER A 136 -0.88 4.85 17.28
N LEU A 137 -0.73 5.20 15.99
CA LEU A 137 0.45 4.84 15.23
C LEU A 137 1.73 5.42 15.86
N LYS A 138 1.63 6.59 16.51
CA LYS A 138 2.77 7.22 17.21
C LYS A 138 3.33 6.34 18.34
N LYS A 139 2.45 5.76 19.15
CA LYS A 139 2.89 4.84 20.22
C LYS A 139 3.46 3.55 19.65
N LEU A 140 2.85 3.02 18.57
CA LEU A 140 3.27 1.78 17.95
C LEU A 140 4.64 1.90 17.28
N GLU A 141 4.99 3.06 16.68
CA GLU A 141 6.31 3.25 16.08
C GLU A 141 7.44 3.30 17.12
N ASP A 142 7.14 3.66 18.37
CA ASP A 142 8.13 3.77 19.44
C ASP A 142 8.51 2.40 20.07
N ILE A 143 7.84 1.29 19.67
CA ILE A 143 8.11 -0.07 20.18
C ILE A 143 9.50 -0.57 19.77
N SER A 144 9.90 -0.33 18.53
CA SER A 144 11.20 -0.75 17.99
C SER A 144 11.53 -0.03 16.68
N ASP A 145 12.79 -0.08 16.25
CA ASP A 145 13.20 0.44 14.93
C ASP A 145 12.45 -0.23 13.77
N TYR A 146 12.16 -1.52 13.91
CA TYR A 146 11.37 -2.24 12.92
C TYR A 146 9.90 -1.79 12.93
N ALA A 147 9.30 -1.56 14.09
CA ALA A 147 7.96 -0.99 14.21
C ALA A 147 7.88 0.40 13.57
N LYS A 148 8.89 1.25 13.81
CA LYS A 148 9.02 2.56 13.17
C LYS A 148 9.10 2.45 11.64
N ARG A 149 9.84 1.46 11.14
CA ARG A 149 9.92 1.17 9.70
C ARG A 149 8.56 0.76 9.14
N VAL A 150 7.83 -0.14 9.80
CA VAL A 150 6.49 -0.57 9.37
C VAL A 150 5.50 0.61 9.42
N ALA A 151 5.53 1.45 10.46
CA ALA A 151 4.72 2.65 10.54
C ALA A 151 4.99 3.64 9.38
N PHE A 152 6.24 3.76 8.96
CA PHE A 152 6.60 4.54 7.77
C PHE A 152 5.96 3.97 6.50
N LEU A 153 5.97 2.65 6.32
CA LEU A 153 5.35 1.98 5.17
C LEU A 153 3.82 2.13 5.17
N GLU A 154 3.18 2.03 6.34
CA GLU A 154 1.74 2.31 6.49
C GLU A 154 1.39 3.74 6.04
N LYS A 155 2.16 4.73 6.48
CA LYS A 155 1.95 6.13 6.07
C LYS A 155 2.09 6.29 4.55
N ASN A 156 3.07 5.65 3.94
CA ASN A 156 3.26 5.71 2.49
C ASN A 156 2.09 5.06 1.73
N ALA A 157 1.54 3.95 2.24
CA ALA A 157 0.38 3.31 1.65
C ALA A 157 -0.87 4.21 1.69
N VAL A 158 -1.11 4.89 2.83
CA VAL A 158 -2.22 5.85 2.94
C VAL A 158 -2.01 7.04 2.00
N ARG A 159 -0.81 7.61 1.95
CA ARG A 159 -0.48 8.71 1.05
C ARG A 159 -0.69 8.36 -0.42
N LEU A 160 -0.25 7.18 -0.84
CA LEU A 160 -0.47 6.70 -2.21
C LEU A 160 -1.97 6.57 -2.51
N ARG A 161 -2.75 5.99 -1.58
CA ARG A 161 -4.21 5.89 -1.72
C ARG A 161 -4.87 7.25 -1.83
N GLU A 162 -4.49 8.21 -0.98
CA GLU A 162 -5.06 9.56 -0.98
C GLU A 162 -4.67 10.32 -2.25
N THR A 163 -3.42 10.21 -2.68
CA THR A 163 -2.98 10.79 -3.97
C THR A 163 -3.81 10.22 -5.11
N ALA A 164 -4.03 8.90 -5.14
CA ALA A 164 -4.89 8.28 -6.14
C ALA A 164 -6.35 8.74 -6.07
N ALA A 165 -6.92 8.90 -4.87
CA ALA A 165 -8.33 9.26 -4.69
C ALA A 165 -8.61 10.75 -4.85
N TYR A 166 -7.71 11.61 -4.40
CA TYR A 166 -7.92 13.05 -4.22
C TYR A 166 -6.89 13.93 -4.94
N GLY A 167 -5.87 13.34 -5.58
CA GLY A 167 -4.76 14.08 -6.18
C GLY A 167 -3.80 14.72 -5.16
N ARG A 168 -3.99 14.48 -3.87
CA ARG A 168 -3.18 15.04 -2.78
C ARG A 168 -3.29 14.20 -1.50
N CYS A 169 -2.34 14.34 -0.58
CA CYS A 169 -2.48 13.83 0.77
C CYS A 169 -3.43 14.71 1.58
N VAL A 170 -4.39 14.12 2.26
CA VAL A 170 -5.47 14.82 3.00
C VAL A 170 -5.46 14.48 4.49
N SER A 171 -4.85 13.38 4.91
CA SER A 171 -4.82 12.96 6.32
C SER A 171 -3.40 12.86 6.87
N ASN A 172 -3.33 12.92 8.21
CA ASN A 172 -2.13 12.60 8.95
C ASN A 172 -2.42 11.38 9.83
N GLU A 173 -1.77 10.26 9.55
CA GLU A 173 -1.99 9.00 10.26
C GLU A 173 -1.64 9.06 11.75
N TYR A 174 -0.80 9.99 12.18
CA TYR A 174 -0.50 10.20 13.60
C TYR A 174 -1.64 10.88 14.39
N THR A 175 -2.45 11.66 13.71
CA THR A 175 -3.57 12.39 14.33
C THR A 175 -4.93 11.81 13.98
N ARG A 176 -4.94 10.71 13.20
CA ARG A 176 -6.17 10.04 12.79
C ARG A 176 -6.91 9.47 14.00
N LYS A 177 -8.14 9.92 14.20
CA LYS A 177 -9.03 9.37 15.22
C LYS A 177 -9.58 8.02 14.79
N ILE A 178 -9.72 7.13 15.77
CA ILE A 178 -10.39 5.83 15.56
C ILE A 178 -11.91 6.03 15.40
N THR A 179 -12.52 5.11 14.68
CA THR A 179 -13.98 5.05 14.57
C THR A 179 -14.53 4.13 15.66
N ILE A 180 -15.46 4.62 16.47
CA ILE A 180 -16.21 3.85 17.44
C ILE A 180 -17.65 3.76 16.92
N THR A 181 -18.13 2.55 16.67
CA THR A 181 -19.48 2.25 16.14
C THR A 181 -20.33 1.52 17.15
#